data_8ab9830cefc1f9503fbd1ccadf3ca2e2
#
_entry.id   8ab9830cefc1f9503fbd1ccadf3ca2e2
#
_cell.length_a   1.000
_cell.length_b   1.000
_cell.length_c   1.000
_cell.angle_alpha   90.00
_cell.angle_beta   90.00
_cell.angle_gamma   90.00
#
_symmetry.space_group_name_H-M   'P 1'
#
loop_
_entity.id
_entity.type
_entity.pdbx_description
1 polymer ?
#
loop_
_entity_poly.entity_id
_entity_poly.type
_entity_poly.pdbx_seq_one_letter_code
_entity_poly.pdbx_strand_id
1 'polypeptide(L)'
;MAQNASRRQLLKTFGLAAGAFVFDWKAFAAEHDLPQDLDHNPLHKPLAKPVKAITLGAGNRGNVYGNFAAANGDQLDIIGVAEPIAIRNERYAQKHNIPKENSFTTWEQVFERPKFADAIIISLNERVCPCGRMSATGDNF
;
A
#
# COMPACT_ATOMS: atom_id res chain seq x y z
N MET A 1 34.14 -35.03 -4.61
CA MET A 1 32.96 -35.22 -5.48
C MET A 1 31.71 -34.90 -4.66
N ALA A 2 31.16 -33.71 -4.81
CA ALA A 2 29.95 -33.31 -4.07
C ALA A 2 28.72 -33.79 -4.84
N GLN A 3 27.94 -34.70 -4.26
CA GLN A 3 26.69 -35.19 -4.83
C GLN A 3 25.62 -34.09 -4.64
N ASN A 4 25.14 -33.53 -5.75
CA ASN A 4 23.98 -32.63 -5.77
C ASN A 4 22.72 -33.41 -5.40
N ALA A 5 22.32 -33.37 -4.16
CA ALA A 5 21.05 -33.91 -3.72
C ALA A 5 19.90 -33.14 -4.38
N SER A 6 19.09 -33.85 -5.16
CA SER A 6 17.92 -33.26 -5.84
C SER A 6 16.91 -32.73 -4.81
N ARG A 7 16.30 -31.55 -5.08
CA ARG A 7 15.24 -30.98 -4.24
C ARG A 7 14.10 -31.95 -3.91
N ARG A 8 13.85 -32.95 -4.78
CA ARG A 8 12.90 -34.04 -4.54
C ARG A 8 13.33 -35.02 -3.47
N GLN A 9 14.66 -35.27 -3.31
CA GLN A 9 15.17 -36.15 -2.27
C GLN A 9 15.13 -35.48 -0.90
N LEU A 10 15.39 -34.17 -0.86
CA LEU A 10 15.28 -33.38 0.37
C LEU A 10 13.84 -33.34 0.93
N LEU A 11 12.84 -33.20 0.05
CA LEU A 11 11.43 -33.24 0.45
C LEU A 11 10.96 -34.63 0.93
N LYS A 12 11.54 -35.73 0.43
CA LYS A 12 11.19 -37.08 0.88
C LYS A 12 11.78 -37.41 2.25
N THR A 13 12.96 -36.88 2.57
CA THR A 13 13.60 -37.09 3.89
C THR A 13 12.92 -36.23 4.98
N PHE A 14 12.40 -35.06 4.65
CA PHE A 14 11.62 -34.23 5.59
C PHE A 14 10.19 -34.76 5.81
N GLY A 15 9.60 -35.46 4.83
CA GLY A 15 8.23 -35.98 4.93
C GLY A 15 8.02 -37.13 5.88
N LEU A 16 9.07 -37.87 6.30
CA LEU A 16 8.98 -38.99 7.20
C LEU A 16 9.25 -38.69 8.67
N ALA A 17 9.72 -37.46 8.99
CA ALA A 17 9.96 -37.00 10.36
C ALA A 17 8.83 -36.09 10.89
N ALA A 18 7.74 -35.88 10.14
CA ALA A 18 6.62 -35.01 10.51
C ALA A 18 5.61 -35.70 11.47
N GLY A 19 6.04 -36.73 12.20
CA GLY A 19 5.31 -37.25 13.35
C GLY A 19 5.62 -36.41 14.58
N ALA A 20 4.76 -35.45 14.92
CA ALA A 20 4.64 -34.83 16.25
C ALA A 20 5.71 -33.82 16.71
N PHE A 21 6.25 -33.00 15.86
CA PHE A 21 6.80 -31.74 16.32
C PHE A 21 5.74 -30.66 16.15
N VAL A 22 4.89 -30.48 17.14
CA VAL A 22 4.15 -29.24 17.32
C VAL A 22 5.20 -28.18 17.66
N PHE A 23 5.60 -27.39 16.68
CA PHE A 23 6.50 -26.27 16.92
C PHE A 23 5.73 -25.22 17.74
N ASP A 24 6.02 -25.17 19.03
CA ASP A 24 5.43 -24.16 19.90
C ASP A 24 6.13 -22.82 19.66
N TRP A 25 5.51 -22.02 18.80
CA TRP A 25 5.98 -20.67 18.48
C TRP A 25 6.11 -19.79 19.74
N LYS A 26 5.24 -19.98 20.72
CA LYS A 26 5.28 -19.17 21.96
C LYS A 26 6.52 -19.52 22.81
N ALA A 27 6.85 -20.80 22.90
CA ALA A 27 8.07 -21.24 23.60
C ALA A 27 9.33 -20.74 22.87
N PHE A 28 9.36 -20.81 21.53
CA PHE A 28 10.46 -20.30 20.73
C PHE A 28 10.64 -18.78 20.87
N ALA A 29 9.53 -18.03 20.85
CA ALA A 29 9.56 -16.57 21.01
C ALA A 29 10.04 -16.15 22.40
N ALA A 30 9.69 -16.89 23.46
CA ALA A 30 10.13 -16.61 24.81
C ALA A 30 11.63 -16.87 25.00
N GLU A 31 12.19 -17.92 24.36
CA GLU A 31 13.61 -18.27 24.44
C GLU A 31 14.51 -17.27 23.72
N HIS A 32 13.98 -16.62 22.66
CA HIS A 32 14.73 -15.66 21.83
C HIS A 32 14.43 -14.20 22.12
N ASP A 33 13.74 -13.91 23.24
CA ASP A 33 13.35 -12.54 23.66
C ASP A 33 12.66 -11.75 22.55
N LEU A 34 11.91 -12.49 21.70
CA LEU A 34 11.13 -11.88 20.63
C LEU A 34 9.91 -11.18 21.24
N PRO A 35 9.59 -9.96 20.80
CA PRO A 35 8.42 -9.24 21.30
C PRO A 35 7.17 -10.08 21.04
N GLN A 36 6.53 -10.56 22.13
CA GLN A 36 5.31 -11.36 22.04
C GLN A 36 4.07 -10.53 21.71
N ASP A 37 4.22 -9.23 21.77
CA ASP A 37 3.15 -8.26 21.56
C ASP A 37 3.19 -7.72 20.14
N LEU A 38 2.71 -8.54 19.19
CA LEU A 38 2.52 -8.13 17.80
C LEU A 38 1.42 -7.07 17.64
N ASP A 39 0.62 -6.84 18.68
CA ASP A 39 -0.41 -5.79 18.72
C ASP A 39 0.18 -4.40 19.01
N HIS A 40 1.42 -4.32 19.48
CA HIS A 40 2.15 -3.05 19.67
C HIS A 40 2.94 -2.67 18.41
N ASN A 41 2.31 -2.73 17.26
CA ASN A 41 2.85 -2.05 16.09
C ASN A 41 2.74 -0.53 16.35
N PRO A 42 3.87 0.20 16.50
CA PRO A 42 3.83 1.64 16.74
C PRO A 42 3.17 2.43 15.61
N LEU A 43 2.90 1.76 14.47
CA LEU A 43 2.16 2.29 13.32
C LEU A 43 0.64 2.29 13.54
N HIS A 44 0.11 1.61 14.59
CA HIS A 44 -1.32 1.60 14.93
C HIS A 44 -1.71 2.65 15.98
N LYS A 45 -0.88 3.67 16.20
CA LYS A 45 -1.34 4.82 16.97
C LYS A 45 -2.49 5.47 16.23
N PRO A 46 -3.68 5.58 16.82
CA PRO A 46 -4.81 6.21 16.15
C PRO A 46 -4.42 7.63 15.75
N LEU A 47 -4.60 7.95 14.48
CA LEU A 47 -4.32 9.27 13.96
C LEU A 47 -5.33 10.26 14.55
N ALA A 48 -4.87 11.44 14.95
CA ALA A 48 -5.76 12.50 15.44
C ALA A 48 -6.72 13.01 14.36
N LYS A 49 -6.35 12.84 13.08
CA LYS A 49 -7.16 13.18 11.91
C LYS A 49 -6.82 12.20 10.79
N PRO A 50 -7.78 11.85 9.90
CA PRO A 50 -7.48 11.06 8.71
C PRO A 50 -6.48 11.79 7.82
N VAL A 51 -5.58 11.03 7.20
CA VAL A 51 -4.64 11.54 6.19
C VAL A 51 -5.42 11.83 4.91
N LYS A 52 -5.39 13.06 4.43
CA LYS A 52 -6.01 13.45 3.16
C LYS A 52 -5.08 13.09 2.00
N ALA A 53 -5.53 12.22 1.11
CA ALA A 53 -4.72 11.75 -0.01
C ALA A 53 -5.37 11.98 -1.37
N ILE A 54 -4.52 12.11 -2.39
CA ILE A 54 -4.89 12.13 -3.80
C ILE A 54 -4.41 10.84 -4.44
N THR A 55 -5.24 10.19 -5.26
CA THR A 55 -4.85 8.99 -6.00
C THR A 55 -4.49 9.35 -7.44
N LEU A 56 -3.26 9.06 -7.85
CA LEU A 56 -2.83 9.12 -9.25
C LEU A 56 -2.96 7.74 -9.87
N GLY A 57 -3.99 7.58 -10.72
CA GLY A 57 -4.36 6.31 -11.35
C GLY A 57 -5.44 5.53 -10.61
N ALA A 58 -6.67 5.52 -11.15
CA ALA A 58 -7.82 4.77 -10.63
C ALA A 58 -7.96 3.37 -11.25
N GLY A 59 -6.83 2.72 -11.57
CA GLY A 59 -6.76 1.33 -12.02
C GLY A 59 -6.96 0.32 -10.89
N ASN A 60 -6.62 -0.96 -11.13
CA ASN A 60 -6.77 -2.01 -10.13
C ASN A 60 -6.05 -1.67 -8.81
N ARG A 61 -4.80 -1.21 -8.88
CA ARG A 61 -4.02 -0.88 -7.69
C ARG A 61 -4.56 0.35 -6.96
N GLY A 62 -4.95 1.41 -7.68
CA GLY A 62 -5.59 2.59 -7.09
C GLY A 62 -6.89 2.23 -6.36
N ASN A 63 -7.67 1.29 -6.94
CA ASN A 63 -8.89 0.80 -6.29
C ASN A 63 -8.63 -0.02 -5.02
N VAL A 64 -7.49 -0.73 -4.90
CA VAL A 64 -7.13 -1.42 -3.65
C VAL A 64 -6.96 -0.40 -2.51
N TYR A 65 -6.21 0.67 -2.74
CA TYR A 65 -6.04 1.75 -1.77
C TYR A 65 -7.35 2.50 -1.51
N GLY A 66 -8.15 2.72 -2.55
CA GLY A 66 -9.49 3.31 -2.41
C GLY A 66 -10.42 2.44 -1.55
N ASN A 67 -10.39 1.12 -1.72
CA ASN A 67 -11.17 0.21 -0.88
C ASN A 67 -10.73 0.27 0.59
N PHE A 68 -9.42 0.34 0.83
CA PHE A 68 -8.90 0.54 2.18
C PHE A 68 -9.41 1.84 2.81
N ALA A 69 -9.33 2.96 2.07
CA ALA A 69 -9.84 4.25 2.55
C ALA A 69 -11.34 4.21 2.84
N ALA A 70 -12.13 3.56 1.98
CA ALA A 70 -13.56 3.41 2.22
C ALA A 70 -13.90 2.58 3.46
N ALA A 71 -13.04 1.61 3.83
CA ALA A 71 -13.19 0.79 5.03
C ALA A 71 -12.62 1.45 6.29
N ASN A 72 -11.65 2.37 6.16
CA ASN A 72 -10.90 2.99 7.24
C ASN A 72 -10.87 4.51 7.08
N GLY A 73 -12.04 5.13 6.97
CA GLY A 73 -12.19 6.57 6.76
C GLY A 73 -11.68 7.45 7.92
N ASP A 74 -11.45 6.85 9.08
CA ASP A 74 -10.78 7.45 10.23
C ASP A 74 -9.27 7.59 10.05
N GLN A 75 -8.67 6.80 9.16
CA GLN A 75 -7.23 6.79 8.91
C GLN A 75 -6.87 7.46 7.58
N LEU A 76 -7.64 7.21 6.53
CA LEU A 76 -7.36 7.66 5.16
C LEU A 76 -8.62 8.20 4.49
N ASP A 77 -8.55 9.44 4.02
CA ASP A 77 -9.59 10.11 3.25
C ASP A 77 -9.08 10.47 1.86
N ILE A 78 -9.72 9.96 0.80
CA ILE A 78 -9.32 10.25 -0.57
C ILE A 78 -10.12 11.45 -1.07
N ILE A 79 -9.45 12.58 -1.19
CA ILE A 79 -10.05 13.86 -1.54
C ILE A 79 -9.84 14.27 -2.99
N GLY A 80 -9.06 13.52 -3.76
CA GLY A 80 -8.78 13.82 -5.16
C GLY A 80 -8.35 12.60 -5.97
N VAL A 81 -8.53 12.68 -7.29
CA VAL A 81 -8.13 11.64 -8.25
C VAL A 81 -7.61 12.25 -9.53
N ALA A 82 -6.55 11.66 -10.10
CA ALA A 82 -6.09 11.94 -11.45
C ALA A 82 -6.06 10.62 -12.25
N GLU A 83 -6.94 10.52 -13.24
CA GLU A 83 -7.10 9.33 -14.10
C GLU A 83 -7.50 9.77 -15.51
N PRO A 84 -6.71 9.43 -16.55
CA PRO A 84 -7.00 9.84 -17.92
C PRO A 84 -8.22 9.14 -18.53
N ILE A 85 -8.59 7.97 -18.02
CA ILE A 85 -9.76 7.24 -18.51
C ILE A 85 -11.02 7.75 -17.80
N ALA A 86 -11.84 8.52 -18.51
CA ALA A 86 -13.01 9.22 -17.97
C ALA A 86 -13.93 8.31 -17.13
N ILE A 87 -14.29 7.13 -17.65
CA ILE A 87 -15.18 6.20 -16.94
C ILE A 87 -14.57 5.69 -15.61
N ARG A 88 -13.26 5.54 -15.51
CA ARG A 88 -12.60 5.16 -14.26
C ARG A 88 -12.55 6.32 -13.29
N ASN A 89 -12.24 7.51 -13.81
CA ASN A 89 -12.22 8.74 -13.05
C ASN A 89 -13.58 9.00 -12.39
N GLU A 90 -14.65 9.00 -13.17
CA GLU A 90 -16.01 9.22 -12.69
C GLU A 90 -16.43 8.19 -11.63
N ARG A 91 -16.20 6.89 -11.88
CA ARG A 91 -16.53 5.84 -10.91
C ARG A 91 -15.77 5.99 -9.61
N TYR A 92 -14.49 6.35 -9.69
CA TYR A 92 -13.65 6.53 -8.51
C TYR A 92 -14.07 7.79 -7.73
N ALA A 93 -14.34 8.89 -8.44
CA ALA A 93 -14.81 10.13 -7.84
C ALA A 93 -16.18 9.94 -7.14
N GLN A 94 -17.12 9.24 -7.77
CA GLN A 94 -18.40 8.91 -7.16
C GLN A 94 -18.25 8.06 -5.90
N LYS A 95 -17.40 7.04 -5.95
CA LYS A 95 -17.19 6.12 -4.84
C LYS A 95 -16.63 6.80 -3.59
N HIS A 96 -15.77 7.80 -3.77
CA HIS A 96 -15.09 8.50 -2.68
C HIS A 96 -15.66 9.91 -2.45
N ASN A 97 -16.80 10.25 -3.06
CA ASN A 97 -17.44 11.58 -2.97
C ASN A 97 -16.50 12.73 -3.31
N ILE A 98 -15.59 12.53 -4.28
CA ILE A 98 -14.62 13.52 -4.70
C ILE A 98 -15.33 14.61 -5.49
N PRO A 99 -15.18 15.89 -5.12
CA PRO A 99 -15.77 17.01 -5.87
C PRO A 99 -15.10 17.13 -7.26
N LYS A 100 -15.85 17.63 -8.24
CA LYS A 100 -15.37 17.75 -9.63
C LYS A 100 -14.10 18.60 -9.76
N GLU A 101 -13.92 19.57 -8.90
CA GLU A 101 -12.72 20.41 -8.83
C GLU A 101 -11.45 19.64 -8.45
N ASN A 102 -11.58 18.49 -7.79
CA ASN A 102 -10.48 17.61 -7.38
C ASN A 102 -10.38 16.34 -8.24
N SER A 103 -11.08 16.33 -9.38
CA SER A 103 -11.05 15.27 -10.37
C SER A 103 -10.28 15.75 -11.59
N PHE A 104 -9.11 15.19 -11.81
CA PHE A 104 -8.16 15.59 -12.85
C PHE A 104 -8.02 14.51 -13.91
N THR A 105 -7.77 14.93 -15.15
CA THR A 105 -7.50 13.98 -16.25
C THR A 105 -6.05 13.53 -16.23
N THR A 106 -5.12 14.42 -15.84
CA THR A 106 -3.69 14.13 -15.80
C THR A 106 -3.11 14.47 -14.44
N TRP A 107 -1.98 13.84 -14.11
CA TRP A 107 -1.31 14.05 -12.83
C TRP A 107 -0.67 15.45 -12.73
N GLU A 108 -0.25 16.06 -13.85
CA GLU A 108 0.35 17.40 -13.89
C GLU A 108 -0.61 18.44 -13.31
N GLN A 109 -1.90 18.35 -13.65
CA GLN A 109 -2.92 19.27 -13.17
C GLN A 109 -3.03 19.31 -11.64
N VAL A 110 -2.68 18.23 -10.97
CA VAL A 110 -2.65 18.19 -9.50
C VAL A 110 -1.57 19.11 -8.94
N PHE A 111 -0.41 19.19 -9.61
CA PHE A 111 0.73 19.99 -9.16
C PHE A 111 0.66 21.46 -9.60
N GLU A 112 -0.24 21.80 -10.51
CA GLU A 112 -0.53 23.20 -10.86
C GLU A 112 -1.31 23.94 -9.75
N ARG A 113 -1.87 23.18 -8.81
CA ARG A 113 -2.64 23.74 -7.69
C ARG A 113 -1.77 23.88 -6.44
N PRO A 114 -2.08 24.85 -5.56
CA PRO A 114 -1.47 24.92 -4.24
C PRO A 114 -1.79 23.63 -3.44
N LYS A 115 -0.91 23.29 -2.50
CA LYS A 115 -1.07 22.10 -1.65
C LYS A 115 -2.45 22.06 -0.99
N PHE A 116 -3.20 20.98 -1.21
CA PHE A 116 -4.52 20.75 -0.64
C PHE A 116 -4.70 19.35 -0.04
N ALA A 117 -3.67 18.50 -0.14
CA ALA A 117 -3.63 17.17 0.44
C ALA A 117 -2.35 16.94 1.23
N ASP A 118 -2.36 15.93 2.08
CA ASP A 118 -1.23 15.55 2.94
C ASP A 118 -0.33 14.52 2.27
N ALA A 119 -0.92 13.66 1.39
CA ALA A 119 -0.24 12.56 0.74
C ALA A 119 -0.70 12.34 -0.70
N ILE A 120 0.12 11.65 -1.48
CA ILE A 120 -0.20 11.22 -2.85
C ILE A 120 0.00 9.71 -2.94
N ILE A 121 -1.01 9.00 -3.44
CA ILE A 121 -0.96 7.57 -3.74
C ILE A 121 -0.69 7.41 -5.23
N ILE A 122 0.51 6.96 -5.59
CA ILE A 122 0.91 6.78 -6.99
C ILE A 122 0.68 5.32 -7.37
N SER A 123 -0.26 5.08 -8.27
CA SER A 123 -0.59 3.77 -8.84
C SER A 123 -0.51 3.73 -10.37
N LEU A 124 0.19 4.69 -10.95
CA LEU A 124 0.53 4.76 -12.37
C LEU A 124 1.68 3.80 -12.70
N ASN A 125 1.76 3.40 -13.97
CA ASN A 125 2.93 2.66 -14.47
C ASN A 125 4.15 3.61 -14.49
N GLU A 126 5.33 3.11 -14.14
CA GLU A 126 6.61 3.86 -14.07
C GLU A 126 6.92 4.65 -15.36
N ARG A 127 6.44 4.18 -16.50
CA ARG A 127 6.63 4.86 -17.79
C ARG A 127 5.83 6.18 -17.92
N VAL A 128 4.83 6.39 -17.08
CA VAL A 128 3.91 7.53 -17.17
C VAL A 128 4.16 8.54 -16.06
N CYS A 129 4.81 8.15 -14.97
CA CYS A 129 5.09 9.02 -13.84
C CYS A 129 6.57 9.43 -13.81
N PRO A 130 6.92 10.68 -14.10
CA PRO A 130 8.28 11.20 -13.90
C PRO A 130 8.57 11.51 -12.42
N CYS A 131 7.84 10.91 -11.49
CA CYS A 131 7.93 11.17 -10.05
C CYS A 131 9.34 10.96 -9.49
N GLY A 132 10.18 10.12 -10.14
CA GLY A 132 11.60 9.99 -9.81
C GLY A 132 12.44 11.25 -10.08
N ARG A 133 11.90 12.21 -10.85
CA ARG A 133 12.59 13.48 -11.16
C ARG A 133 12.14 14.62 -10.25
N MET A 134 11.00 14.51 -9.56
CA MET A 134 10.45 15.56 -8.71
C MET A 134 10.96 15.52 -7.26
N SER A 135 11.50 14.40 -6.80
CA SER A 135 12.08 14.29 -5.47
C SER A 135 13.47 14.98 -5.34
N ALA A 136 14.06 15.43 -6.45
CA ALA A 136 15.36 16.09 -6.46
C ALA A 136 15.27 17.63 -6.29
N THR A 137 14.08 18.22 -6.39
CA THR A 137 13.85 19.64 -6.14
C THR A 137 12.92 19.76 -4.91
N GLY A 138 13.55 19.80 -3.74
CA GLY A 138 12.98 19.62 -2.41
C GLY A 138 12.03 20.70 -1.88
N ASP A 139 11.18 21.34 -2.68
CA ASP A 139 10.45 22.52 -2.20
C ASP A 139 8.92 22.51 -2.32
N ASN A 140 8.25 21.37 -2.58
CA ASN A 140 6.79 21.44 -2.76
C ASN A 140 5.96 20.29 -2.17
N PHE A 141 6.41 19.65 -1.04
CA PHE A 141 5.47 18.86 -0.21
C PHE A 141 5.81 18.94 1.27
#